data_8c5cd3e4e323a111fb366808a9a5d175
#
_entry.id   8c5cd3e4e323a111fb366808a9a5d175
#
_cell.length_a   1.000
_cell.length_b   1.000
_cell.length_c   1.000
_cell.angle_alpha   90.00
_cell.angle_beta   90.00
_cell.angle_gamma   90.00
#
_symmetry.space_group_name_H-M   'P 1'
#
loop_
_entity.id
_entity.type
_entity.pdbx_description
1 polymer ?
#
loop_
_entity_poly.entity_id
_entity_poly.type
_entity_poly.pdbx_seq_one_letter_code
_entity_poly.pdbx_strand_id
1 'polypeptide(L)'
;MRKPQLLAAAVEALHDRGFSATRIADVAQRAGTSSPAVLYYFGSKDELLEQALEYADAQAYDAWKRAFETLPRASDKLWFIVESSAYQPTRADDWTLWIEMWARALRRPKVRVHYERLDRRMRLLIAEVIREGQAAGEFGECDADGAALTLSALLDGLGVQRTLDHEDLPPERMVDLCLRWVERELECDLGASEVNYWRERSEGDPSSARA
;
A
#
# COMPACT_ATOMS: atom_id res chain seq x y z
N MET A 1 -6.39 16.15 -22.57
CA MET A 1 -5.88 15.63 -21.29
C MET A 1 -6.52 14.29 -21.01
N ARG A 2 -5.81 13.31 -20.45
CA ARG A 2 -6.35 11.96 -20.23
C ARG A 2 -6.77 11.81 -18.76
N LYS A 3 -7.86 11.07 -18.51
CA LYS A 3 -8.37 10.79 -17.14
C LYS A 3 -7.29 10.31 -16.15
N PRO A 4 -6.35 9.40 -16.53
CA PRO A 4 -5.26 8.99 -15.63
C PRO A 4 -4.36 10.13 -15.13
N GLN A 5 -4.10 11.15 -15.96
CA GLN A 5 -3.29 12.31 -15.52
C GLN A 5 -3.99 13.15 -14.44
N LEU A 6 -5.33 13.26 -14.53
CA LEU A 6 -6.12 13.92 -13.50
C LEU A 6 -6.15 13.12 -12.20
N LEU A 7 -6.23 11.79 -12.30
CA LEU A 7 -6.20 10.90 -11.13
C LEU A 7 -4.84 10.95 -10.44
N ALA A 8 -3.73 10.91 -11.20
CA ALA A 8 -2.39 11.06 -10.64
C ALA A 8 -2.23 12.40 -9.90
N ALA A 9 -2.66 13.51 -10.52
CA ALA A 9 -2.65 14.83 -9.87
C ALA A 9 -3.55 14.90 -8.62
N ALA A 10 -4.64 14.14 -8.60
CA ALA A 10 -5.51 14.04 -7.43
C ALA A 10 -4.87 13.23 -6.29
N VAL A 11 -4.16 12.13 -6.60
CA VAL A 11 -3.37 11.36 -5.60
C VAL A 11 -2.33 12.25 -4.94
N GLU A 12 -1.56 13.00 -5.73
CA GLU A 12 -0.58 13.97 -5.22
C GLU A 12 -1.21 15.03 -4.29
N ALA A 13 -2.38 15.55 -4.67
CA ALA A 13 -3.10 16.54 -3.88
C ALA A 13 -3.65 15.93 -2.58
N LEU A 14 -4.13 14.68 -2.64
CA LEU A 14 -4.59 13.92 -1.47
C LEU A 14 -3.47 13.70 -0.46
N HIS A 15 -2.30 13.27 -0.94
CA HIS A 15 -1.13 13.05 -0.11
C HIS A 15 -0.72 14.34 0.64
N ASP A 16 -0.62 15.47 -0.09
CA ASP A 16 -0.14 16.71 0.50
C ASP A 16 -1.12 17.37 1.47
N ARG A 17 -2.44 17.14 1.31
CA ARG A 17 -3.49 17.92 2.00
C ARG A 17 -4.54 17.09 2.72
N GLY A 18 -4.55 15.79 2.51
CA GLY A 18 -5.63 14.92 2.93
C GLY A 18 -6.93 15.18 2.16
N PHE A 19 -7.90 14.31 2.36
CA PHE A 19 -9.17 14.33 1.60
C PHE A 19 -9.98 15.61 1.85
N SER A 20 -10.07 16.05 3.10
CA SER A 20 -10.92 17.17 3.49
C SER A 20 -10.43 18.49 2.93
N ALA A 21 -9.12 18.75 2.98
CA ALA A 21 -8.52 20.02 2.55
C ALA A 21 -8.25 20.11 1.04
N THR A 22 -8.17 18.97 0.32
CA THR A 22 -7.98 18.95 -1.13
C THR A 22 -9.17 19.59 -1.84
N ARG A 23 -8.91 20.49 -2.80
CA ARG A 23 -9.90 21.18 -3.60
C ARG A 23 -9.74 20.82 -5.09
N ILE A 24 -10.84 20.91 -5.86
CA ILE A 24 -10.80 20.72 -7.33
C ILE A 24 -9.76 21.66 -7.98
N ALA A 25 -9.63 22.88 -7.48
CA ALA A 25 -8.66 23.84 -7.99
C ALA A 25 -7.21 23.39 -7.82
N ASP A 26 -6.90 22.72 -6.70
CA ASP A 26 -5.53 22.18 -6.43
C ASP A 26 -5.18 21.10 -7.46
N VAL A 27 -6.13 20.20 -7.74
CA VAL A 27 -5.96 19.15 -8.76
C VAL A 27 -5.85 19.73 -10.16
N ALA A 28 -6.70 20.72 -10.49
CA ALA A 28 -6.68 21.40 -11.78
C ALA A 28 -5.33 22.09 -12.02
N GLN A 29 -4.81 22.79 -11.02
CA GLN A 29 -3.51 23.47 -11.08
C GLN A 29 -2.37 22.47 -11.32
N ARG A 30 -2.34 21.36 -10.57
CA ARG A 30 -1.31 20.30 -10.72
C ARG A 30 -1.37 19.64 -12.10
N ALA A 31 -2.57 19.43 -12.61
CA ALA A 31 -2.79 18.81 -13.92
C ALA A 31 -2.64 19.78 -15.09
N GLY A 32 -2.35 21.06 -14.85
CA GLY A 32 -2.25 22.10 -15.91
C GLY A 32 -3.56 22.34 -16.65
N THR A 33 -4.70 22.34 -15.93
CA THR A 33 -6.04 22.48 -16.52
C THR A 33 -6.95 23.39 -15.69
N SER A 34 -8.24 23.46 -16.03
CA SER A 34 -9.23 24.24 -15.31
C SER A 34 -10.15 23.39 -14.42
N SER A 35 -10.66 23.95 -13.31
CA SER A 35 -11.64 23.28 -12.45
C SER A 35 -12.89 22.80 -13.20
N PRO A 36 -13.48 23.56 -14.15
CA PRO A 36 -14.58 23.05 -14.97
C PRO A 36 -14.22 21.82 -15.80
N ALA A 37 -12.98 21.75 -16.32
CA ALA A 37 -12.52 20.57 -17.07
C ALA A 37 -12.41 19.34 -16.16
N VAL A 38 -11.91 19.48 -14.93
CA VAL A 38 -11.87 18.39 -13.95
C VAL A 38 -13.27 17.90 -13.61
N LEU A 39 -14.20 18.84 -13.31
CA LEU A 39 -15.58 18.50 -12.99
C LEU A 39 -16.34 17.84 -14.15
N TYR A 40 -16.00 18.17 -15.39
CA TYR A 40 -16.55 17.50 -16.56
C TYR A 40 -16.25 15.98 -16.57
N TYR A 41 -15.07 15.58 -16.10
CA TYR A 41 -14.67 14.16 -16.05
C TYR A 41 -15.25 13.40 -14.84
N PHE A 42 -15.44 14.09 -13.72
CA PHE A 42 -15.72 13.40 -12.44
C PHE A 42 -17.04 13.81 -11.78
N GLY A 43 -17.68 14.89 -12.25
CA GLY A 43 -18.94 15.39 -11.70
C GLY A 43 -18.81 16.09 -10.34
N SER A 44 -18.05 15.54 -9.40
CA SER A 44 -17.88 16.10 -8.05
C SER A 44 -16.45 15.91 -7.52
N LYS A 45 -16.11 16.68 -6.45
CA LYS A 45 -14.88 16.50 -5.68
C LYS A 45 -14.79 15.08 -5.11
N ASP A 46 -15.86 14.64 -4.47
CA ASP A 46 -15.89 13.34 -3.80
C ASP A 46 -15.64 12.21 -4.78
N GLU A 47 -16.27 12.26 -5.96
CA GLU A 47 -16.11 11.24 -6.99
C GLU A 47 -14.72 11.25 -7.60
N LEU A 48 -14.11 12.43 -7.80
CA LEU A 48 -12.70 12.54 -8.20
C LEU A 48 -11.78 11.88 -7.20
N LEU A 49 -11.92 12.21 -5.91
CA LEU A 49 -11.00 11.74 -4.89
C LEU A 49 -11.21 10.25 -4.55
N GLU A 50 -12.45 9.74 -4.62
CA GLU A 50 -12.72 8.31 -4.51
C GLU A 50 -12.06 7.53 -5.66
N GLN A 51 -12.18 8.01 -6.92
CA GLN A 51 -11.49 7.40 -8.06
C GLN A 51 -9.96 7.57 -8.01
N ALA A 52 -9.45 8.61 -7.36
CA ALA A 52 -8.01 8.78 -7.15
C ALA A 52 -7.45 7.73 -6.18
N LEU A 53 -8.18 7.40 -5.10
CA LEU A 53 -7.81 6.32 -4.19
C LEU A 53 -7.81 4.96 -4.92
N GLU A 54 -8.85 4.70 -5.74
CA GLU A 54 -8.90 3.49 -6.58
C GLU A 54 -7.71 3.41 -7.54
N TYR A 55 -7.31 4.53 -8.11
CA TYR A 55 -6.18 4.61 -9.02
C TYR A 55 -4.85 4.36 -8.31
N ALA A 56 -4.65 4.95 -7.13
CA ALA A 56 -3.44 4.74 -6.32
C ALA A 56 -3.25 3.27 -5.96
N ASP A 57 -4.32 2.61 -5.49
CA ASP A 57 -4.29 1.20 -5.15
C ASP A 57 -3.98 0.31 -6.38
N ALA A 58 -4.61 0.58 -7.52
CA ALA A 58 -4.32 -0.18 -8.73
C ALA A 58 -2.83 -0.06 -9.13
N GLN A 59 -2.23 1.13 -8.96
CA GLN A 59 -0.80 1.34 -9.23
C GLN A 59 0.09 0.55 -8.25
N ALA A 60 -0.25 0.57 -6.96
CA ALA A 60 0.49 -0.19 -5.94
C ALA A 60 0.43 -1.70 -6.22
N TYR A 61 -0.77 -2.23 -6.48
CA TYR A 61 -0.94 -3.64 -6.82
C TYR A 61 -0.16 -4.07 -8.07
N ASP A 62 -0.22 -3.28 -9.14
CA ASP A 62 0.52 -3.56 -10.38
C ASP A 62 2.04 -3.46 -10.16
N ALA A 63 2.49 -2.56 -9.28
CA ALA A 63 3.90 -2.45 -8.91
C ALA A 63 4.37 -3.71 -8.14
N TRP A 64 3.58 -4.22 -7.21
CA TRP A 64 3.88 -5.45 -6.49
C TRP A 64 3.95 -6.65 -7.45
N LYS A 65 2.98 -6.79 -8.35
CA LYS A 65 3.01 -7.88 -9.34
C LYS A 65 4.26 -7.85 -10.21
N ARG A 66 4.67 -6.67 -10.68
CA ARG A 66 5.92 -6.54 -11.45
C ARG A 66 7.16 -6.88 -10.63
N ALA A 67 7.19 -6.48 -9.35
CA ALA A 67 8.28 -6.85 -8.46
C ALA A 67 8.36 -8.37 -8.27
N PHE A 68 7.22 -9.05 -8.12
CA PHE A 68 7.18 -10.51 -7.96
C PHE A 68 7.71 -11.27 -9.18
N GLU A 69 7.62 -10.71 -10.40
CA GLU A 69 8.22 -11.31 -11.60
C GLU A 69 9.74 -11.40 -11.50
N THR A 70 10.37 -10.56 -10.69
CA THR A 70 11.83 -10.52 -10.49
C THR A 70 12.30 -11.26 -9.24
N LEU A 71 11.36 -11.68 -8.38
CA LEU A 71 11.64 -12.36 -7.11
C LEU A 71 11.41 -13.88 -7.26
N PRO A 72 12.48 -14.70 -7.26
CA PRO A 72 12.37 -16.12 -7.59
C PRO A 72 11.75 -16.96 -6.47
N ARG A 73 11.86 -16.53 -5.21
CA ARG A 73 11.41 -17.29 -4.04
C ARG A 73 10.16 -16.67 -3.42
N ALA A 74 9.31 -17.52 -2.85
CA ALA A 74 8.14 -17.07 -2.11
C ALA A 74 8.53 -16.27 -0.86
N SER A 75 9.62 -16.66 -0.19
CA SER A 75 10.22 -15.93 0.93
C SER A 75 10.62 -14.50 0.56
N ASP A 76 11.24 -14.29 -0.62
CA ASP A 76 11.61 -12.96 -1.10
C ASP A 76 10.38 -12.08 -1.36
N LYS A 77 9.30 -12.67 -1.87
CA LYS A 77 8.02 -11.98 -2.09
C LYS A 77 7.38 -11.54 -0.77
N LEU A 78 7.41 -12.38 0.27
CA LEU A 78 6.92 -11.99 1.61
C LEU A 78 7.78 -10.88 2.23
N TRP A 79 9.09 -10.96 2.11
CA TRP A 79 10.00 -9.90 2.50
C TRP A 79 9.62 -8.58 1.83
N PHE A 80 9.47 -8.59 0.49
CA PHE A 80 9.09 -7.42 -0.28
C PHE A 80 7.76 -6.82 0.19
N ILE A 81 6.74 -7.64 0.47
CA ILE A 81 5.44 -7.19 0.99
C ILE A 81 5.61 -6.43 2.31
N VAL A 82 6.35 -7.03 3.25
CA VAL A 82 6.56 -6.45 4.58
C VAL A 82 7.38 -5.16 4.50
N GLU A 83 8.48 -5.15 3.76
CA GLU A 83 9.31 -3.96 3.59
C GLU A 83 8.56 -2.82 2.88
N SER A 84 7.84 -3.11 1.79
CA SER A 84 7.02 -2.10 1.09
C SER A 84 6.01 -1.45 2.02
N SER A 85 5.39 -2.23 2.91
CA SER A 85 4.43 -1.73 3.89
C SER A 85 5.09 -0.89 4.99
N ALA A 86 6.32 -1.21 5.38
CA ALA A 86 7.06 -0.50 6.42
C ALA A 86 7.73 0.78 5.91
N TYR A 87 8.39 0.75 4.75
CA TYR A 87 9.18 1.88 4.23
C TYR A 87 8.40 2.81 3.31
N GLN A 88 7.23 2.39 2.80
CA GLN A 88 6.34 3.21 1.96
C GLN A 88 7.09 3.89 0.79
N PRO A 89 7.70 3.12 -0.12
CA PRO A 89 8.64 3.65 -1.11
C PRO A 89 8.00 4.60 -2.14
N THR A 90 6.69 4.59 -2.25
CA THR A 90 5.95 5.48 -3.15
C THR A 90 4.77 6.14 -2.43
N ARG A 91 4.28 7.26 -2.99
CA ARG A 91 3.07 7.93 -2.47
C ARG A 91 1.80 7.08 -2.57
N ALA A 92 1.79 6.05 -3.41
CA ALA A 92 0.69 5.11 -3.51
C ALA A 92 0.65 4.12 -2.33
N ASP A 93 1.79 3.90 -1.68
CA ASP A 93 1.92 3.02 -0.53
C ASP A 93 1.66 3.75 0.81
N ASP A 94 1.34 5.06 0.77
CA ASP A 94 1.16 5.90 1.94
C ASP A 94 -0.06 5.49 2.76
N TRP A 95 0.17 5.11 4.02
CA TRP A 95 -0.88 4.75 4.98
C TRP A 95 -1.91 5.85 5.22
N THR A 96 -1.57 7.13 5.01
CA THR A 96 -2.53 8.22 5.15
C THR A 96 -3.70 8.07 4.17
N LEU A 97 -3.45 7.59 2.95
CA LEU A 97 -4.50 7.33 1.97
C LEU A 97 -5.42 6.19 2.42
N TRP A 98 -4.87 5.12 3.01
CA TRP A 98 -5.64 4.00 3.55
C TRP A 98 -6.50 4.40 4.74
N ILE A 99 -5.94 5.16 5.69
CA ILE A 99 -6.66 5.69 6.85
C ILE A 99 -7.83 6.57 6.41
N GLU A 100 -7.62 7.46 5.44
CA GLU A 100 -8.66 8.29 4.84
C GLU A 100 -9.76 7.44 4.15
N MET A 101 -9.37 6.39 3.45
CA MET A 101 -10.32 5.48 2.82
C MET A 101 -11.14 4.71 3.85
N TRP A 102 -10.53 4.18 4.92
CA TRP A 102 -11.25 3.48 6.01
C TRP A 102 -12.24 4.40 6.71
N ALA A 103 -11.83 5.61 7.06
CA ALA A 103 -12.71 6.60 7.69
C ALA A 103 -13.95 6.89 6.83
N ARG A 104 -13.81 6.89 5.51
CA ARG A 104 -14.93 7.08 4.58
C ARG A 104 -15.77 5.83 4.39
N ALA A 105 -15.15 4.65 4.31
CA ALA A 105 -15.84 3.37 4.16
C ALA A 105 -16.84 3.12 5.29
N LEU A 106 -16.55 3.59 6.51
CA LEU A 106 -17.48 3.52 7.64
C LEU A 106 -18.82 4.24 7.40
N ARG A 107 -18.83 5.26 6.55
CA ARG A 107 -20.00 6.13 6.33
C ARG A 107 -20.57 6.09 4.92
N ARG A 108 -19.83 5.54 3.95
CA ARG A 108 -20.18 5.53 2.53
C ARG A 108 -20.16 4.12 1.98
N PRO A 109 -21.33 3.50 1.73
CA PRO A 109 -21.42 2.11 1.24
C PRO A 109 -20.63 1.85 -0.06
N LYS A 110 -20.61 2.79 -1.00
CA LYS A 110 -19.82 2.65 -2.24
C LYS A 110 -18.32 2.53 -1.97
N VAL A 111 -17.79 3.38 -1.09
CA VAL A 111 -16.36 3.34 -0.70
C VAL A 111 -16.04 2.04 0.03
N ARG A 112 -16.96 1.57 0.90
CA ARG A 112 -16.80 0.29 1.60
C ARG A 112 -16.72 -0.89 0.63
N VAL A 113 -17.62 -0.99 -0.34
CA VAL A 113 -17.59 -2.07 -1.34
C VAL A 113 -16.30 -2.03 -2.15
N HIS A 114 -15.82 -0.83 -2.46
CA HIS A 114 -14.54 -0.65 -3.14
C HIS A 114 -13.39 -1.16 -2.27
N TYR A 115 -13.29 -0.69 -1.02
CA TYR A 115 -12.29 -1.13 -0.05
C TYR A 115 -12.30 -2.67 0.13
N GLU A 116 -13.45 -3.29 0.34
CA GLU A 116 -13.58 -4.75 0.49
C GLU A 116 -13.01 -5.52 -0.71
N ARG A 117 -13.18 -4.98 -1.92
CA ARG A 117 -12.59 -5.57 -3.14
C ARG A 117 -11.06 -5.46 -3.16
N LEU A 118 -10.52 -4.31 -2.78
CA LEU A 118 -9.08 -4.06 -2.73
C LEU A 118 -8.39 -4.93 -1.69
N ASP A 119 -8.88 -4.90 -0.47
CA ASP A 119 -8.41 -5.68 0.66
C ASP A 119 -8.41 -7.19 0.33
N ARG A 120 -9.53 -7.68 -0.23
CA ARG A 120 -9.61 -9.08 -0.67
C ARG A 120 -8.55 -9.42 -1.73
N ARG A 121 -8.32 -8.51 -2.69
CA ARG A 121 -7.33 -8.72 -3.76
C ARG A 121 -5.92 -8.83 -3.20
N MET A 122 -5.54 -7.96 -2.27
CA MET A 122 -4.24 -8.00 -1.60
C MET A 122 -4.06 -9.26 -0.76
N ARG A 123 -5.08 -9.63 0.04
CA ARG A 123 -5.04 -10.88 0.83
C ARG A 123 -4.91 -12.12 -0.05
N LEU A 124 -5.62 -12.18 -1.18
CA LEU A 124 -5.47 -13.29 -2.13
C LEU A 124 -4.05 -13.36 -2.70
N LEU A 125 -3.45 -12.23 -3.03
CA LEU A 125 -2.06 -12.18 -3.50
C LEU A 125 -1.08 -12.72 -2.45
N ILE A 126 -1.25 -12.35 -1.18
CA ILE A 126 -0.44 -12.88 -0.08
C ILE A 126 -0.66 -14.40 0.09
N ALA A 127 -1.91 -14.84 0.05
CA ALA A 127 -2.24 -16.26 0.17
C ALA A 127 -1.66 -17.09 -1.00
N GLU A 128 -1.64 -16.54 -2.22
CA GLU A 128 -0.99 -17.17 -3.37
C GLU A 128 0.52 -17.34 -3.14
N VAL A 129 1.20 -16.32 -2.63
CA VAL A 129 2.64 -16.40 -2.29
C VAL A 129 2.89 -17.45 -1.22
N ILE A 130 2.04 -17.54 -0.18
CA ILE A 130 2.18 -18.57 0.87
C ILE A 130 2.02 -19.98 0.26
N ARG A 131 1.01 -20.22 -0.57
CA ARG A 131 0.81 -21.51 -1.24
C ARG A 131 1.95 -21.87 -2.20
N GLU A 132 2.51 -20.87 -2.90
CA GLU A 132 3.70 -21.06 -3.74
C GLU A 132 4.87 -21.55 -2.90
N GLY A 133 5.12 -20.93 -1.74
CA GLY A 133 6.20 -21.35 -0.84
C GLY A 133 5.97 -22.72 -0.21
N GLN A 134 4.74 -23.07 0.15
CA GLN A 134 4.38 -24.42 0.60
C GLN A 134 4.66 -25.47 -0.50
N ALA A 135 4.24 -25.20 -1.73
CA ALA A 135 4.47 -26.09 -2.86
C ALA A 135 5.96 -26.25 -3.21
N ALA A 136 6.77 -25.21 -2.96
CA ALA A 136 8.23 -25.22 -3.15
C ALA A 136 9.01 -25.80 -1.96
N GLY A 137 8.34 -26.10 -0.83
CA GLY A 137 8.98 -26.55 0.39
C GLY A 137 9.76 -25.45 1.15
N GLU A 138 9.47 -24.17 0.84
CA GLU A 138 10.02 -23.03 1.58
C GLU A 138 9.28 -22.80 2.90
N PHE A 139 7.98 -23.14 2.95
CA PHE A 139 7.10 -22.93 4.08
C PHE A 139 6.45 -24.23 4.55
N GLY A 140 6.22 -24.34 5.86
CA GLY A 140 5.44 -25.40 6.47
C GLY A 140 3.95 -25.35 6.11
N GLU A 141 3.23 -26.40 6.46
CA GLU A 141 1.78 -26.50 6.23
C GLU A 141 1.02 -25.58 7.17
N CYS A 142 0.19 -24.69 6.62
CA CYS A 142 -0.69 -23.82 7.38
C CYS A 142 -1.94 -23.46 6.58
N ASP A 143 -2.90 -22.82 7.22
CA ASP A 143 -4.03 -22.16 6.54
C ASP A 143 -3.53 -20.87 5.85
N ALA A 144 -3.21 -20.93 4.56
CA ALA A 144 -2.69 -19.82 3.78
C ALA A 144 -3.65 -18.61 3.74
N ASP A 145 -4.97 -18.83 3.74
CA ASP A 145 -5.95 -17.75 3.76
C ASP A 145 -6.02 -17.07 5.14
N GLY A 146 -5.99 -17.86 6.21
CA GLY A 146 -5.91 -17.36 7.59
C GLY A 146 -4.62 -16.60 7.88
N ALA A 147 -3.48 -17.14 7.43
CA ALA A 147 -2.19 -16.50 7.55
C ALA A 147 -2.14 -15.17 6.77
N ALA A 148 -2.66 -15.15 5.54
CA ALA A 148 -2.74 -13.93 4.74
C ALA A 148 -3.62 -12.85 5.40
N LEU A 149 -4.76 -13.24 5.95
CA LEU A 149 -5.64 -12.32 6.70
C LEU A 149 -4.93 -11.74 7.92
N THR A 150 -4.23 -12.59 8.68
CA THR A 150 -3.54 -12.16 9.90
C THR A 150 -2.35 -11.25 9.58
N LEU A 151 -1.56 -11.58 8.54
CA LEU A 151 -0.46 -10.72 8.10
C LEU A 151 -0.98 -9.36 7.62
N SER A 152 -2.05 -9.32 6.82
CA SER A 152 -2.67 -8.05 6.40
C SER A 152 -3.09 -7.22 7.61
N ALA A 153 -3.79 -7.81 8.57
CA ALA A 153 -4.22 -7.10 9.78
C ALA A 153 -3.05 -6.60 10.63
N LEU A 154 -1.94 -7.35 10.68
CA LEU A 154 -0.72 -6.93 11.39
C LEU A 154 -0.06 -5.74 10.68
N LEU A 155 0.08 -5.79 9.36
CA LEU A 155 0.62 -4.70 8.55
C LEU A 155 -0.24 -3.43 8.69
N ASP A 156 -1.56 -3.57 8.60
CA ASP A 156 -2.53 -2.47 8.76
C ASP A 156 -2.38 -1.81 10.16
N GLY A 157 -2.39 -2.61 11.21
CA GLY A 157 -2.29 -2.11 12.58
C GLY A 157 -0.97 -1.39 12.86
N LEU A 158 0.14 -1.98 12.45
CA LEU A 158 1.48 -1.38 12.61
C LEU A 158 1.66 -0.17 11.70
N GLY A 159 1.15 -0.21 10.46
CA GLY A 159 1.16 0.91 9.52
C GLY A 159 0.45 2.14 10.04
N VAL A 160 -0.73 1.97 10.67
CA VAL A 160 -1.45 3.07 11.33
C VAL A 160 -0.63 3.66 12.47
N GLN A 161 -0.06 2.82 13.36
CA GLN A 161 0.73 3.30 14.49
C GLN A 161 1.96 4.07 14.02
N ARG A 162 2.63 3.60 12.98
CA ARG A 162 3.76 4.30 12.37
C ARG A 162 3.38 5.68 11.81
N THR A 163 2.25 5.74 11.09
CA THR A 163 1.73 7.01 10.53
C THR A 163 1.36 8.03 11.61
N LEU A 164 1.06 7.55 12.83
CA LEU A 164 0.80 8.38 14.00
C LEU A 164 2.07 8.70 14.82
N ASP A 165 3.25 8.55 14.21
CA ASP A 165 4.57 8.85 14.81
C ASP A 165 4.83 8.15 16.16
N HIS A 166 4.49 6.86 16.23
CA HIS A 166 4.75 6.09 17.44
C HIS A 166 6.27 5.88 17.60
N GLU A 167 6.89 6.51 18.62
CA GLU A 167 8.34 6.56 18.83
C GLU A 167 8.99 5.15 18.88
N ASP A 168 8.27 4.15 19.41
CA ASP A 168 8.75 2.78 19.59
C ASP A 168 8.62 1.92 18.32
N LEU A 169 8.16 2.47 17.20
CA LEU A 169 7.86 1.72 15.97
C LEU A 169 8.52 2.32 14.70
N PRO A 170 9.86 2.36 14.65
CA PRO A 170 10.54 2.69 13.40
C PRO A 170 10.31 1.61 12.33
N PRO A 171 10.56 1.88 11.03
CA PRO A 171 10.35 0.92 9.93
C PRO A 171 10.98 -0.45 10.20
N GLU A 172 12.22 -0.46 10.67
CA GLU A 172 13.00 -1.68 10.95
C GLU A 172 12.30 -2.55 12.02
N ARG A 173 11.68 -1.89 13.01
CA ARG A 173 10.95 -2.59 14.07
C ARG A 173 9.67 -3.21 13.54
N MET A 174 8.96 -2.51 12.65
CA MET A 174 7.78 -3.04 11.98
C MET A 174 8.13 -4.27 11.14
N VAL A 175 9.21 -4.19 10.35
CA VAL A 175 9.72 -5.32 9.56
C VAL A 175 10.03 -6.50 10.45
N ASP A 176 10.84 -6.32 11.49
CA ASP A 176 11.24 -7.36 12.44
C ASP A 176 10.03 -8.05 13.10
N LEU A 177 9.02 -7.29 13.53
CA LEU A 177 7.81 -7.85 14.13
C LEU A 177 7.00 -8.70 13.15
N CYS A 178 6.83 -8.21 11.93
CA CYS A 178 6.08 -8.93 10.89
C CYS A 178 6.81 -10.20 10.45
N LEU A 179 8.12 -10.13 10.19
CA LEU A 179 8.87 -11.28 9.72
C LEU A 179 8.97 -12.38 10.78
N ARG A 180 9.19 -12.04 12.06
CA ARG A 180 9.15 -13.02 13.15
C ARG A 180 7.78 -13.69 13.31
N TRP A 181 6.70 -12.98 13.03
CA TRP A 181 5.39 -13.57 12.99
C TRP A 181 5.27 -14.55 11.81
N VAL A 182 5.72 -14.14 10.60
CA VAL A 182 5.73 -14.98 9.39
C VAL A 182 6.54 -16.26 9.62
N GLU A 183 7.76 -16.17 10.17
CA GLU A 183 8.62 -17.33 10.44
C GLU A 183 7.96 -18.36 11.36
N ARG A 184 7.26 -17.89 12.40
CA ARG A 184 6.54 -18.77 13.33
C ARG A 184 5.30 -19.39 12.70
N GLU A 185 4.52 -18.59 11.98
CA GLU A 185 3.25 -19.06 11.39
C GLU A 185 3.48 -20.01 10.23
N LEU A 186 4.50 -19.75 9.42
CA LEU A 186 4.83 -20.54 8.24
C LEU A 186 5.91 -21.61 8.51
N GLU A 187 6.35 -21.77 9.75
CA GLU A 187 7.38 -22.72 10.15
C GLU A 187 8.62 -22.68 9.24
N CYS A 188 9.12 -21.47 8.97
CA CYS A 188 10.22 -21.24 8.04
C CYS A 188 11.32 -20.37 8.66
N ASP A 189 12.50 -20.40 8.03
CA ASP A 189 13.59 -19.45 8.29
C ASP A 189 13.70 -18.53 7.06
N LEU A 190 13.30 -17.28 7.22
CA LEU A 190 13.39 -16.29 6.14
C LEU A 190 14.84 -15.79 5.97
N GLY A 191 15.71 -16.01 6.96
CA GLY A 191 17.09 -15.55 6.94
C GLY A 191 17.20 -14.02 6.92
N ALA A 192 18.43 -13.54 6.77
CA ALA A 192 18.63 -12.15 6.37
C ALA A 192 18.41 -12.09 4.85
N SER A 193 17.35 -11.42 4.40
CA SER A 193 17.14 -11.26 2.97
C SER A 193 18.34 -10.58 2.32
N GLU A 194 18.86 -11.13 1.24
CA GLU A 194 19.80 -10.42 0.37
C GLU A 194 19.10 -9.27 -0.37
N VAL A 195 17.75 -9.23 -0.29
CA VAL A 195 16.90 -8.22 -0.92
C VAL A 195 16.69 -7.05 0.03
N ASN A 196 17.71 -6.25 0.29
CA ASN A 196 17.60 -4.90 0.86
C ASN A 196 17.00 -3.91 -0.16
N TYR A 197 15.88 -4.29 -0.77
CA TYR A 197 15.35 -3.59 -1.96
C TYR A 197 15.02 -2.12 -1.68
N TRP A 198 14.61 -1.79 -0.46
CA TRP A 198 14.17 -0.44 -0.10
C TRP A 198 15.15 0.30 0.82
N ARG A 199 15.91 -0.41 1.64
CA ARG A 199 16.87 0.18 2.56
C ARG A 199 17.97 0.95 1.82
N GLU A 200 18.51 0.38 0.74
CA GLU A 200 19.52 1.03 -0.09
C GLU A 200 18.98 2.23 -0.88
N ARG A 201 17.69 2.26 -1.20
CA ARG A 201 17.04 3.37 -1.92
C ARG A 201 16.64 4.52 -0.99
N SER A 202 16.25 4.26 0.24
CA SER A 202 15.91 5.31 1.22
C SER A 202 17.16 6.03 1.72
N GLU A 203 18.33 5.38 1.75
CA GLU A 203 19.61 6.02 2.10
C GLU A 203 20.20 6.85 0.95
N GLY A 204 19.77 6.62 -0.29
CA GLY A 204 20.26 7.30 -1.51
C GLY A 204 19.46 8.53 -1.96
N ASP A 205 18.30 8.83 -1.38
CA ASP A 205 17.48 9.99 -1.73
C ASP A 205 17.56 11.09 -0.65
N PRO A 206 18.32 12.19 -0.90
CA PRO A 206 18.43 13.30 0.05
C PRO A 206 17.11 14.06 0.29
N SER A 207 16.02 13.75 -0.43
CA SER A 207 14.72 14.40 -0.29
C SER A 207 13.88 13.81 0.85
N SER A 208 14.20 12.61 1.36
CA SER A 208 13.48 11.96 2.46
C SER A 208 13.80 12.50 3.86
N ALA A 209 14.81 13.40 3.98
CA ALA A 209 15.29 13.96 5.26
C ALA A 209 14.67 15.32 5.62
N ARG A 210 13.58 15.75 4.97
CA ARG A 210 12.90 17.01 5.28
C ARG A 210 11.36 16.83 5.23
N ALA A 211 10.81 16.42 6.33
CA ALA A 211 9.45 16.79 6.75
C ALA A 211 9.38 16.70 8.27
#